data_c138c27d72b0ccdcdc042892cda8a278
#
_entry.id   c138c27d72b0ccdcdc042892cda8a278
#
_cell.length_a   1.000
_cell.length_b   1.000
_cell.length_c   1.000
_cell.angle_alpha   90.00
_cell.angle_beta   90.00
_cell.angle_gamma   90.00
#
_symmetry.space_group_name_H-M   'P 1'
#
loop_
_entity.id
_entity.type
_entity.pdbx_description
1 polymer ?
#
loop_
_entity_poly.entity_id
_entity_poly.type
_entity_poly.pdbx_seq_one_letter_code
_entity_poly.pdbx_strand_id
1 'polypeptide(L)'
;LLFKLDTIEPFAYLDDFKPVGKKEAFLAKPGKFNALTDVAGIIVGNYTDEKAASGVTVVLSLLGAIAGVDVRGSAPGTRETDLLAPQNLVDRVQAVVLAGGSVFGLSAADGVTRWLAEEGYGFPLDQGYVAPIVPAAVLYDLGRGEQFIPPISGDWGRLACEGAGHYPLKMGSTGAGTGALAGSIKGGLGTASIVLDSGITVAAVVAVNPDGSVINPGSGRPWEIGLEVEGEFGEQGKRAVKLPPKPASGPVKNTTIGVVATDAVLTTPQAQKIAQMAHDGMARAIRPSHTMFDGDTLFCLATCKKELPETPGFIAAPKAQSLNEIGHAAADCMSRAIIHGVLNARSLAGMTAFCDLADL
;
A
#
# COMPACT_ATOMS: atom_id res chain seq x y z
N LEU A 1 -18.14 51.46 -31.01
CA LEU A 1 -16.79 50.90 -31.00
C LEU A 1 -16.92 49.41 -31.33
N LEU A 2 -16.65 49.08 -32.60
CA LEU A 2 -16.58 47.71 -33.10
C LEU A 2 -15.17 47.18 -32.79
N PHE A 3 -15.06 46.18 -31.93
CA PHE A 3 -13.84 45.38 -31.80
C PHE A 3 -13.79 44.34 -32.93
N LYS A 4 -12.81 44.49 -33.85
CA LYS A 4 -12.45 43.45 -34.80
C LYS A 4 -11.87 42.27 -34.01
N LEU A 5 -12.50 41.11 -34.11
CA LEU A 5 -11.91 39.82 -33.79
C LEU A 5 -10.91 39.50 -34.90
N ASP A 6 -9.62 39.74 -34.66
CA ASP A 6 -8.56 39.21 -35.50
C ASP A 6 -8.52 37.67 -35.38
N THR A 7 -8.50 37.06 -36.54
CA THR A 7 -8.50 35.64 -36.78
C THR A 7 -7.45 34.92 -35.93
N ILE A 8 -7.92 34.04 -35.00
CA ILE A 8 -7.07 33.03 -34.38
C ILE A 8 -6.70 32.06 -35.49
N GLU A 9 -5.42 32.01 -35.84
CA GLU A 9 -4.90 30.96 -36.75
C GLU A 9 -5.17 29.58 -36.15
N PRO A 10 -5.70 28.63 -36.95
CA PRO A 10 -5.92 27.28 -36.45
C PRO A 10 -4.57 26.65 -36.13
N PHE A 11 -4.53 25.96 -34.97
CA PHE A 11 -3.41 25.22 -34.44
C PHE A 11 -2.65 24.44 -35.52
N ALA A 12 -1.48 24.94 -35.94
CA ALA A 12 -0.56 24.28 -36.86
C ALA A 12 0.32 23.23 -36.15
N TYR A 13 -0.25 22.43 -35.21
CA TYR A 13 0.49 21.43 -34.43
C TYR A 13 0.03 20.00 -34.66
N LEU A 14 -0.80 19.72 -35.68
CA LEU A 14 -1.38 18.37 -35.87
C LEU A 14 -0.64 17.48 -36.90
N ASP A 15 0.33 17.99 -37.64
CA ASP A 15 0.95 17.22 -38.75
C ASP A 15 2.14 16.33 -38.34
N ASP A 16 2.63 16.42 -37.10
CA ASP A 16 3.76 15.58 -36.63
C ASP A 16 3.35 14.41 -35.72
N PHE A 17 2.07 14.08 -35.64
CA PHE A 17 1.63 12.87 -34.93
C PHE A 17 2.02 11.61 -35.72
N LYS A 18 3.27 11.17 -35.58
CA LYS A 18 3.60 9.77 -35.91
C LYS A 18 2.81 8.89 -34.92
N PRO A 19 2.00 7.91 -35.41
CA PRO A 19 1.35 6.98 -34.52
C PRO A 19 2.43 6.29 -33.69
N VAL A 20 2.35 6.43 -32.38
CA VAL A 20 3.18 5.68 -31.44
C VAL A 20 2.96 4.21 -31.81
N GLY A 21 4.02 3.55 -32.31
CA GLY A 21 3.95 2.14 -32.68
C GLY A 21 3.29 1.36 -31.55
N LYS A 22 2.51 0.31 -31.89
CA LYS A 22 1.90 -0.57 -30.89
C LYS A 22 3.00 -0.96 -29.91
N LYS A 23 3.02 -0.35 -28.71
CA LYS A 23 3.84 -0.86 -27.60
C LYS A 23 3.37 -2.30 -27.42
N GLU A 24 4.30 -3.24 -27.53
CA GLU A 24 4.05 -4.62 -27.10
C GLU A 24 3.46 -4.55 -25.69
N ALA A 25 2.51 -5.45 -25.40
CA ALA A 25 1.89 -5.49 -24.09
C ALA A 25 3.00 -5.49 -23.03
N PHE A 26 2.96 -4.52 -22.11
CA PHE A 26 3.92 -4.38 -21.02
C PHE A 26 3.93 -5.70 -20.24
N LEU A 27 4.96 -6.52 -20.44
CA LEU A 27 5.15 -7.75 -19.68
C LEU A 27 5.69 -7.35 -18.31
N ALA A 28 4.79 -7.20 -17.36
CA ALA A 28 5.15 -6.96 -15.98
C ALA A 28 6.08 -8.08 -15.48
N LYS A 29 7.25 -7.72 -14.95
CA LYS A 29 8.17 -8.67 -14.32
C LYS A 29 8.19 -8.38 -12.83
N PRO A 30 7.94 -9.36 -11.96
CA PRO A 30 8.10 -9.17 -10.52
C PRO A 30 9.58 -8.96 -10.18
N GLY A 31 9.85 -8.30 -9.09
CA GLY A 31 11.19 -8.29 -8.49
C GLY A 31 11.54 -9.67 -7.89
N LYS A 32 12.74 -9.77 -7.37
CA LYS A 32 13.31 -11.04 -6.85
C LYS A 32 12.42 -11.76 -5.82
N PHE A 33 11.75 -10.99 -4.95
CA PHE A 33 10.92 -11.51 -3.87
C PHE A 33 9.43 -11.31 -4.14
N ASN A 34 9.08 -10.63 -5.22
CA ASN A 34 7.73 -10.14 -5.50
C ASN A 34 7.11 -9.43 -4.28
N ALA A 35 7.88 -8.53 -3.67
CA ALA A 35 7.56 -7.92 -2.38
C ALA A 35 8.03 -6.46 -2.30
N LEU A 36 7.51 -5.72 -1.31
CA LEU A 36 7.92 -4.34 -1.05
C LEU A 36 9.43 -4.21 -0.84
N THR A 37 10.07 -5.23 -0.30
CA THR A 37 11.51 -5.33 -0.07
C THR A 37 12.34 -5.43 -1.36
N ASP A 38 11.75 -5.58 -2.53
CA ASP A 38 12.47 -5.45 -3.81
C ASP A 38 12.89 -4.00 -4.10
N VAL A 39 12.25 -3.02 -3.46
CA VAL A 39 12.63 -1.61 -3.59
C VAL A 39 13.90 -1.35 -2.77
N ALA A 40 14.95 -0.95 -3.45
CA ALA A 40 16.26 -0.69 -2.83
C ALA A 40 16.16 0.40 -1.74
N GLY A 41 16.58 0.09 -0.52
CA GLY A 41 16.52 0.98 0.64
C GLY A 41 15.26 0.83 1.50
N ILE A 42 14.37 -0.11 1.17
CA ILE A 42 13.22 -0.49 1.98
C ILE A 42 13.50 -1.82 2.69
N ILE A 43 13.25 -1.86 3.97
CA ILE A 43 13.16 -3.09 4.78
C ILE A 43 11.83 -3.12 5.52
N VAL A 44 11.33 -4.32 5.82
CA VAL A 44 10.02 -4.51 6.46
C VAL A 44 10.14 -5.46 7.62
N GLY A 45 9.49 -5.11 8.73
CA GLY A 45 9.37 -5.97 9.90
C GLY A 45 7.93 -6.14 10.35
N ASN A 46 7.63 -7.28 10.95
CA ASN A 46 6.30 -7.61 11.44
C ASN A 46 6.35 -8.09 12.89
N TYR A 47 5.40 -7.66 13.69
CA TYR A 47 5.05 -8.28 14.94
C TYR A 47 3.64 -8.85 14.86
N THR A 48 3.46 -10.09 15.31
CA THR A 48 2.19 -10.83 15.20
C THR A 48 1.83 -11.41 16.56
N ASP A 49 0.64 -11.09 17.08
CA ASP A 49 0.05 -11.73 18.23
C ASP A 49 -1.25 -12.46 17.82
N GLU A 50 -1.15 -13.79 17.69
CA GLU A 50 -2.29 -14.60 17.25
C GLU A 50 -3.40 -14.69 18.31
N LYS A 51 -3.06 -14.62 19.61
CA LYS A 51 -4.05 -14.63 20.70
C LYS A 51 -4.83 -13.33 20.76
N ALA A 52 -4.14 -12.22 20.55
CA ALA A 52 -4.78 -10.92 20.43
C ALA A 52 -5.50 -10.74 19.07
N ALA A 53 -5.24 -11.62 18.09
CA ALA A 53 -5.66 -11.51 16.69
C ALA A 53 -5.37 -10.11 16.13
N SER A 54 -4.16 -9.61 16.37
CA SER A 54 -3.70 -8.28 15.95
C SER A 54 -2.19 -8.25 15.73
N GLY A 55 -1.66 -7.17 15.18
CA GLY A 55 -0.21 -7.06 14.95
C GLY A 55 0.18 -5.74 14.29
N VAL A 56 1.47 -5.61 14.04
CA VAL A 56 2.11 -4.40 13.49
C VAL A 56 3.02 -4.77 12.33
N THR A 57 2.97 -3.99 11.27
CA THR A 57 3.92 -4.02 10.15
C THR A 57 4.62 -2.67 10.08
N VAL A 58 5.95 -2.67 10.09
CA VAL A 58 6.76 -1.46 9.97
C VAL A 58 7.54 -1.50 8.66
N VAL A 59 7.34 -0.49 7.83
CA VAL A 59 8.12 -0.25 6.61
C VAL A 59 9.18 0.79 6.94
N LEU A 60 10.44 0.42 6.89
CA LEU A 60 11.58 1.27 7.23
C LEU A 60 12.33 1.73 5.98
N SER A 61 12.69 3.00 5.95
CA SER A 61 13.67 3.60 5.06
C SER A 61 14.67 4.39 5.91
N LEU A 62 15.69 3.72 6.43
CA LEU A 62 16.60 4.25 7.45
C LEU A 62 17.28 5.57 7.04
N LEU A 63 17.62 5.72 5.76
CA LEU A 63 18.21 6.94 5.21
C LEU A 63 17.17 8.00 4.84
N GLY A 64 15.89 7.74 5.13
CA GLY A 64 14.76 8.59 4.78
C GLY A 64 14.30 8.44 3.31
N ALA A 65 13.01 8.32 3.09
CA ALA A 65 12.36 8.34 1.78
C ALA A 65 11.48 9.58 1.64
N ILE A 66 11.42 10.15 0.44
CA ILE A 66 10.39 11.13 0.08
C ILE A 66 9.04 10.45 0.24
N ALA A 67 8.10 11.11 0.90
CA ALA A 67 6.82 10.50 1.22
C ALA A 67 5.62 11.31 0.72
N GLY A 68 4.53 10.60 0.43
CA GLY A 68 3.22 11.16 0.16
C GLY A 68 2.14 10.27 0.77
N VAL A 69 0.96 10.81 0.99
CA VAL A 69 -0.19 10.08 1.53
C VAL A 69 -1.46 10.49 0.80
N ASP A 70 -2.38 9.53 0.64
CA ASP A 70 -3.75 9.77 0.19
C ASP A 70 -4.73 9.00 1.08
N VAL A 71 -5.72 9.70 1.64
CA VAL A 71 -6.74 9.15 2.53
C VAL A 71 -8.07 9.24 1.82
N ARG A 72 -8.70 8.11 1.51
CA ARG A 72 -9.99 8.05 0.78
C ARG A 72 -11.13 7.47 1.59
N GLY A 73 -10.82 6.70 2.64
CA GLY A 73 -11.85 6.24 3.56
C GLY A 73 -12.41 7.40 4.41
N SER A 74 -13.65 7.25 4.88
CA SER A 74 -14.33 8.30 5.64
C SER A 74 -14.15 8.20 7.15
N ALA A 75 -13.49 7.12 7.64
CA ALA A 75 -13.21 6.86 9.06
C ALA A 75 -11.73 6.52 9.31
N PRO A 76 -10.77 7.35 8.86
CA PRO A 76 -9.35 7.05 9.00
C PRO A 76 -8.87 7.15 10.45
N GLY A 77 -7.95 6.24 10.83
CA GLY A 77 -7.13 6.35 12.03
C GLY A 77 -5.67 6.52 11.60
N THR A 78 -5.15 7.74 11.72
CA THR A 78 -3.81 8.08 11.20
C THR A 78 -3.02 8.95 12.18
N ARG A 79 -1.69 8.98 11.98
CA ARG A 79 -0.74 9.83 12.71
C ARG A 79 0.24 10.47 11.72
N GLU A 80 0.60 11.74 11.94
CA GLU A 80 1.58 12.54 11.18
C GLU A 80 1.31 12.66 9.68
N THR A 81 0.08 12.47 9.22
CA THR A 81 -0.28 12.60 7.81
C THR A 81 -0.20 14.05 7.31
N ASP A 82 -0.48 15.04 8.16
CA ASP A 82 -0.40 16.46 7.79
C ASP A 82 1.04 16.87 7.45
N LEU A 83 2.05 16.24 8.10
CA LEU A 83 3.46 16.51 7.81
C LEU A 83 3.85 16.15 6.37
N LEU A 84 3.14 15.21 5.75
CA LEU A 84 3.38 14.77 4.37
C LEU A 84 2.76 15.67 3.32
N ALA A 85 2.12 16.78 3.72
CA ALA A 85 1.57 17.73 2.75
C ALA A 85 2.72 18.43 1.99
N PRO A 86 2.58 18.58 0.65
CA PRO A 86 3.68 19.02 -0.23
C PRO A 86 4.31 20.38 0.09
N GLN A 87 3.60 21.23 0.83
CA GLN A 87 4.06 22.55 1.25
C GLN A 87 4.91 22.54 2.52
N ASN A 88 5.06 21.40 3.20
CA ASN A 88 5.74 21.32 4.48
C ASN A 88 7.26 21.18 4.31
N LEU A 89 8.01 21.57 5.35
CA LEU A 89 9.46 21.62 5.34
C LEU A 89 10.13 20.25 5.29
N VAL A 90 9.56 19.28 6.02
CA VAL A 90 10.15 17.94 6.13
C VAL A 90 9.57 17.06 5.02
N ASP A 91 10.44 16.59 4.14
CA ASP A 91 10.07 15.82 2.96
C ASP A 91 10.39 14.32 3.07
N ARG A 92 11.16 13.92 4.11
CA ARG A 92 11.61 12.54 4.29
C ARG A 92 11.08 11.91 5.57
N VAL A 93 10.67 10.65 5.45
CA VAL A 93 10.25 9.81 6.57
C VAL A 93 11.19 8.61 6.73
N GLN A 94 11.40 8.17 7.96
CA GLN A 94 12.25 7.01 8.27
C GLN A 94 11.45 5.71 8.36
N ALA A 95 10.15 5.81 8.64
CA ALA A 95 9.27 4.65 8.70
C ALA A 95 7.82 5.01 8.37
N VAL A 96 7.03 3.99 7.97
CA VAL A 96 5.56 4.00 8.02
C VAL A 96 5.12 2.81 8.85
N VAL A 97 4.19 3.04 9.79
CA VAL A 97 3.60 2.00 10.63
C VAL A 97 2.19 1.67 10.15
N LEU A 98 1.94 0.40 9.88
CA LEU A 98 0.60 -0.15 9.68
C LEU A 98 0.29 -1.03 10.89
N ALA A 99 -0.83 -0.81 11.58
CA ALA A 99 -1.16 -1.56 12.79
C ALA A 99 -2.64 -1.95 12.86
N GLY A 100 -2.93 -3.05 13.56
CA GLY A 100 -4.27 -3.34 14.04
C GLY A 100 -4.65 -2.45 15.23
N GLY A 101 -5.68 -2.83 15.99
CA GLY A 101 -6.05 -2.18 17.25
C GLY A 101 -6.79 -0.85 17.12
N SER A 102 -7.22 -0.43 15.92
CA SER A 102 -7.87 0.85 15.73
C SER A 102 -7.04 2.00 16.36
N VAL A 103 -7.65 3.01 16.95
CA VAL A 103 -6.94 4.14 17.53
C VAL A 103 -5.84 3.75 18.54
N PHE A 104 -5.99 2.61 19.25
CA PHE A 104 -4.98 2.11 20.18
C PHE A 104 -3.70 1.65 19.48
N GLY A 105 -3.80 1.19 18.24
CA GLY A 105 -2.67 0.76 17.42
C GLY A 105 -1.70 1.88 17.06
N LEU A 106 -2.13 3.14 17.10
CA LEU A 106 -1.26 4.29 16.85
C LEU A 106 -0.10 4.37 17.86
N SER A 107 -0.23 3.78 19.04
CA SER A 107 0.84 3.71 20.06
C SER A 107 2.07 2.91 19.58
N ALA A 108 1.92 2.00 18.60
CA ALA A 108 3.05 1.26 18.05
C ALA A 108 4.10 2.19 17.42
N ALA A 109 3.68 3.32 16.84
CA ALA A 109 4.58 4.30 16.24
C ALA A 109 5.52 4.97 17.28
N ASP A 110 5.14 5.04 18.56
CA ASP A 110 6.02 5.59 19.63
C ASP A 110 7.27 4.70 19.81
N GLY A 111 7.09 3.38 19.78
CA GLY A 111 8.22 2.44 19.88
C GLY A 111 9.14 2.50 18.67
N VAL A 112 8.58 2.63 17.46
CA VAL A 112 9.35 2.82 16.23
C VAL A 112 10.14 4.12 16.27
N THR A 113 9.52 5.22 16.68
CA THR A 113 10.18 6.54 16.85
C THR A 113 11.35 6.45 17.81
N ARG A 114 11.17 5.81 18.97
CA ARG A 114 12.24 5.64 19.98
C ARG A 114 13.36 4.77 19.45
N TRP A 115 13.04 3.63 18.83
CA TRP A 115 14.03 2.75 18.25
C TRP A 115 14.88 3.45 17.19
N LEU A 116 14.24 4.19 16.26
CA LEU A 116 14.95 4.96 15.24
C LEU A 116 15.87 6.04 15.86
N ALA A 117 15.40 6.73 16.91
CA ALA A 117 16.19 7.75 17.59
C ALA A 117 17.40 7.15 18.30
N GLU A 118 17.27 6.00 18.97
CA GLU A 118 18.35 5.25 19.60
C GLU A 118 19.41 4.81 18.59
N GLU A 119 18.97 4.41 17.37
CA GLU A 119 19.84 4.02 16.27
C GLU A 119 20.40 5.22 15.46
N GLY A 120 20.00 6.46 15.80
CA GLY A 120 20.49 7.67 15.15
C GLY A 120 19.86 8.01 13.80
N TYR A 121 18.69 7.47 13.49
CA TYR A 121 17.94 7.72 12.25
C TYR A 121 16.82 8.74 12.47
N GLY A 122 16.82 9.85 11.74
CA GLY A 122 15.80 10.90 11.83
C GLY A 122 16.23 12.20 11.17
N PHE A 123 15.38 13.20 11.27
CA PHE A 123 15.70 14.57 10.90
C PHE A 123 16.77 15.12 11.88
N PRO A 124 17.89 15.68 11.39
CA PRO A 124 18.97 16.16 12.25
C PRO A 124 18.52 17.30 13.18
N LEU A 125 18.86 17.19 14.45
CA LEU A 125 18.69 18.21 15.48
C LEU A 125 20.05 18.67 16.02
N ASP A 126 20.02 19.62 16.96
CA ASP A 126 21.22 20.08 17.64
C ASP A 126 21.88 18.96 18.47
N GLN A 127 23.18 19.11 18.75
CA GLN A 127 23.97 18.21 19.59
C GLN A 127 24.02 16.73 19.13
N GLY A 128 23.71 16.46 17.85
CA GLY A 128 23.73 15.11 17.32
C GLY A 128 22.47 14.29 17.58
N TYR A 129 21.43 14.88 18.15
CA TYR A 129 20.11 14.24 18.25
C TYR A 129 19.41 14.20 16.90
N VAL A 130 18.43 13.32 16.81
CA VAL A 130 17.56 13.18 15.63
C VAL A 130 16.09 13.16 16.02
N ALA A 131 15.22 13.64 15.14
CA ALA A 131 13.78 13.50 15.23
C ALA A 131 13.30 12.54 14.13
N PRO A 132 13.02 11.27 14.45
CA PRO A 132 12.44 10.35 13.48
C PRO A 132 11.04 10.78 13.07
N ILE A 133 10.74 10.70 11.80
CA ILE A 133 9.42 10.98 11.24
C ILE A 133 8.76 9.64 10.92
N VAL A 134 7.62 9.35 11.59
CA VAL A 134 6.99 8.02 11.60
C VAL A 134 5.47 8.15 11.44
N PRO A 135 4.98 8.45 10.24
CA PRO A 135 3.55 8.41 9.98
C PRO A 135 2.99 7.00 10.16
N ALA A 136 1.72 6.92 10.55
CA ALA A 136 1.05 5.66 10.81
C ALA A 136 -0.40 5.66 10.32
N ALA A 137 -0.90 4.46 10.01
CA ALA A 137 -2.31 4.18 9.82
C ALA A 137 -2.72 2.90 10.54
N VAL A 138 -3.97 2.84 10.98
CA VAL A 138 -4.49 1.69 11.73
C VAL A 138 -5.76 1.14 11.10
N LEU A 139 -5.93 -0.18 11.20
CA LEU A 139 -7.15 -0.87 10.85
C LEU A 139 -7.92 -1.32 12.10
N TYR A 140 -9.20 -1.60 11.94
CA TYR A 140 -10.06 -2.03 13.02
C TYR A 140 -10.11 -3.57 13.10
N ASP A 141 -9.52 -4.14 14.12
CA ASP A 141 -9.59 -5.58 14.46
C ASP A 141 -9.99 -5.84 15.94
N LEU A 142 -10.59 -4.83 16.61
CA LEU A 142 -11.04 -4.94 17.99
C LEU A 142 -12.09 -6.04 18.17
N GLY A 143 -12.01 -6.77 19.27
CA GLY A 143 -12.95 -7.84 19.63
C GLY A 143 -12.79 -9.11 18.80
N ARG A 144 -11.68 -9.27 18.07
CA ARG A 144 -11.39 -10.48 17.28
C ARG A 144 -10.53 -11.49 18.03
N GLY A 145 -9.71 -11.08 18.98
CA GLY A 145 -8.87 -11.94 19.82
C GLY A 145 -9.46 -12.26 21.19
N GLU A 146 -8.62 -12.77 22.10
CA GLU A 146 -9.01 -13.10 23.47
C GLU A 146 -9.47 -11.87 24.29
N GLN A 147 -8.93 -10.68 23.98
CA GLN A 147 -9.32 -9.41 24.57
C GLN A 147 -10.00 -8.52 23.52
N PHE A 148 -11.00 -7.72 23.95
CA PHE A 148 -11.66 -6.79 23.04
C PHE A 148 -10.71 -5.72 22.50
N ILE A 149 -9.84 -5.17 23.35
CA ILE A 149 -8.76 -4.26 22.95
C ILE A 149 -7.46 -5.08 22.99
N PRO A 150 -6.78 -5.30 21.84
CA PRO A 150 -5.49 -5.97 21.84
C PRO A 150 -4.45 -5.13 22.60
N PRO A 151 -3.47 -5.76 23.28
CA PRO A 151 -2.49 -5.05 24.11
C PRO A 151 -1.37 -4.40 23.26
N ILE A 152 -1.74 -3.70 22.20
CA ILE A 152 -0.80 -3.00 21.32
C ILE A 152 -0.14 -1.86 22.08
N SER A 153 1.18 -1.80 22.00
CA SER A 153 2.00 -0.78 22.63
C SER A 153 3.19 -0.41 21.74
N GLY A 154 4.02 0.54 22.19
CA GLY A 154 5.29 0.86 21.57
C GLY A 154 6.22 -0.37 21.43
N ASP A 155 6.14 -1.33 22.35
CA ASP A 155 6.96 -2.55 22.30
C ASP A 155 6.70 -3.37 21.03
N TRP A 156 5.44 -3.44 20.55
CA TRP A 156 5.12 -4.14 19.31
C TRP A 156 5.75 -3.46 18.09
N GLY A 157 5.75 -2.13 18.07
CA GLY A 157 6.46 -1.37 17.04
C GLY A 157 7.97 -1.60 17.07
N ARG A 158 8.58 -1.57 18.26
CA ARG A 158 9.99 -1.86 18.47
C ARG A 158 10.37 -3.27 18.01
N LEU A 159 9.63 -4.28 18.44
CA LEU A 159 9.86 -5.68 18.05
C LEU A 159 9.74 -5.87 16.52
N ALA A 160 8.80 -5.16 15.88
CA ALA A 160 8.71 -5.16 14.43
C ALA A 160 9.95 -4.54 13.78
N CYS A 161 10.52 -3.45 14.33
CA CYS A 161 11.78 -2.88 13.83
C CYS A 161 12.96 -3.84 13.99
N GLU A 162 13.10 -4.47 15.15
CA GLU A 162 14.17 -5.43 15.45
C GLU A 162 14.12 -6.65 14.53
N GLY A 163 12.92 -7.05 14.09
CA GLY A 163 12.71 -8.13 13.12
C GLY A 163 12.75 -7.70 11.66
N ALA A 164 13.02 -6.41 11.36
CA ALA A 164 12.98 -5.91 9.99
C ALA A 164 14.20 -6.34 9.15
N GLY A 165 13.96 -6.60 7.87
CA GLY A 165 15.03 -6.99 6.96
C GLY A 165 14.64 -6.93 5.49
N HIS A 166 15.65 -7.25 4.65
CA HIS A 166 15.52 -7.37 3.21
C HIS A 166 15.40 -8.85 2.83
N TYR A 167 14.18 -9.38 2.89
CA TYR A 167 13.87 -10.78 2.62
C TYR A 167 12.43 -10.91 2.05
N PRO A 168 12.04 -12.10 1.52
CA PRO A 168 10.66 -12.36 1.13
C PRO A 168 9.69 -12.14 2.30
N LEU A 169 8.67 -11.34 2.09
CA LEU A 169 7.70 -11.05 3.16
C LEU A 169 6.75 -12.22 3.38
N LYS A 170 6.54 -12.59 4.63
CA LYS A 170 5.45 -13.48 5.01
C LYS A 170 4.13 -12.76 4.77
N MET A 171 3.21 -13.42 4.06
CA MET A 171 1.88 -12.91 3.72
C MET A 171 0.77 -13.60 4.53
N GLY A 172 -0.44 -13.08 4.46
CA GLY A 172 -1.63 -13.63 5.10
C GLY A 172 -1.81 -13.17 6.53
N SER A 173 -2.06 -14.10 7.47
CA SER A 173 -2.36 -13.81 8.88
C SER A 173 -1.10 -13.41 9.65
N THR A 174 -0.49 -12.27 9.34
CA THR A 174 0.77 -11.78 9.93
C THR A 174 0.78 -10.25 10.00
N GLY A 175 1.58 -9.69 10.91
CA GLY A 175 1.74 -8.25 11.07
C GLY A 175 0.39 -7.54 11.22
N ALA A 176 0.23 -6.38 10.59
CA ALA A 176 -1.04 -5.63 10.56
C ALA A 176 -2.21 -6.43 9.97
N GLY A 177 -1.94 -7.49 9.16
CA GLY A 177 -2.96 -8.36 8.59
C GLY A 177 -3.48 -9.45 9.52
N THR A 178 -2.93 -9.61 10.73
CA THR A 178 -3.24 -10.72 11.65
C THR A 178 -4.72 -10.82 11.98
N GLY A 179 -5.36 -9.74 12.39
CA GLY A 179 -6.79 -9.71 12.72
C GLY A 179 -7.69 -9.28 11.57
N ALA A 180 -7.18 -9.08 10.37
CA ALA A 180 -7.92 -8.52 9.24
C ALA A 180 -9.06 -9.44 8.75
N LEU A 181 -10.18 -8.82 8.33
CA LEU A 181 -11.36 -9.48 7.76
C LEU A 181 -11.74 -8.75 6.47
N ALA A 182 -11.83 -9.44 5.35
CA ALA A 182 -12.18 -8.90 4.04
C ALA A 182 -13.61 -9.34 3.66
N GLY A 183 -14.58 -8.45 3.85
CA GLY A 183 -15.99 -8.80 3.68
C GLY A 183 -16.43 -9.89 4.65
N SER A 184 -16.58 -11.12 4.18
CA SER A 184 -17.03 -12.27 4.99
C SER A 184 -15.96 -13.31 5.28
N ILE A 185 -14.71 -13.10 4.83
CA ILE A 185 -13.61 -14.06 4.98
C ILE A 185 -12.38 -13.41 5.60
N LYS A 186 -11.46 -14.22 6.10
CA LYS A 186 -10.19 -13.75 6.66
C LYS A 186 -9.42 -12.91 5.64
N GLY A 187 -9.09 -11.67 6.00
CA GLY A 187 -8.16 -10.82 5.30
C GLY A 187 -6.70 -11.13 5.68
N GLY A 188 -5.77 -10.27 5.31
CA GLY A 188 -4.36 -10.52 5.62
C GLY A 188 -3.42 -9.44 5.12
N LEU A 189 -2.14 -9.61 5.38
CA LEU A 189 -1.05 -8.82 4.82
C LEU A 189 -0.66 -9.40 3.47
N GLY A 190 -0.59 -8.57 2.44
CA GLY A 190 -0.10 -8.99 1.13
C GLY A 190 0.90 -8.01 0.54
N THR A 191 1.69 -8.48 -0.41
CA THR A 191 2.71 -7.70 -1.08
C THR A 191 2.88 -8.16 -2.53
N ALA A 192 3.34 -7.25 -3.40
CA ALA A 192 3.69 -7.53 -4.79
C ALA A 192 4.65 -6.46 -5.32
N SER A 193 5.42 -6.78 -6.35
CA SER A 193 6.32 -5.84 -7.01
C SER A 193 6.29 -5.96 -8.53
N ILE A 194 6.76 -4.91 -9.21
CA ILE A 194 6.99 -4.83 -10.65
C ILE A 194 8.32 -4.11 -10.88
N VAL A 195 9.14 -4.66 -11.77
CA VAL A 195 10.31 -3.96 -12.32
C VAL A 195 9.96 -3.47 -13.72
N LEU A 196 9.99 -2.16 -13.90
CA LEU A 196 9.71 -1.49 -15.17
C LEU A 196 10.86 -1.70 -16.16
N ASP A 197 10.61 -1.52 -17.45
CA ASP A 197 11.65 -1.59 -18.50
C ASP A 197 12.80 -0.60 -18.28
N SER A 198 12.51 0.52 -17.60
CA SER A 198 13.52 1.50 -17.15
C SER A 198 14.41 0.97 -16.02
N GLY A 199 14.14 -0.21 -15.48
CA GLY A 199 14.79 -0.77 -14.32
C GLY A 199 14.29 -0.19 -12.98
N ILE A 200 13.36 0.77 -12.98
CA ILE A 200 12.72 1.28 -11.76
C ILE A 200 11.85 0.18 -11.16
N THR A 201 11.96 0.00 -9.86
CA THR A 201 11.14 -0.95 -9.10
C THR A 201 9.97 -0.22 -8.44
N VAL A 202 8.78 -0.78 -8.55
CA VAL A 202 7.56 -0.34 -7.86
C VAL A 202 6.99 -1.54 -7.11
N ALA A 203 6.59 -1.34 -5.86
CA ALA A 203 6.06 -2.43 -5.04
C ALA A 203 5.02 -1.91 -4.05
N ALA A 204 4.19 -2.82 -3.54
CA ALA A 204 3.17 -2.53 -2.53
C ALA A 204 3.18 -3.54 -1.40
N VAL A 205 2.82 -3.09 -0.19
CA VAL A 205 2.39 -3.91 0.94
C VAL A 205 1.08 -3.37 1.47
N VAL A 206 0.14 -4.25 1.81
CA VAL A 206 -1.20 -3.84 2.23
C VAL A 206 -1.78 -4.79 3.28
N ALA A 207 -2.40 -4.25 4.33
CA ALA A 207 -3.21 -5.00 5.28
C ALA A 207 -4.69 -4.86 4.86
N VAL A 208 -5.28 -5.99 4.46
CA VAL A 208 -6.57 -6.06 3.75
C VAL A 208 -7.69 -6.34 4.72
N ASN A 209 -8.42 -5.30 5.14
CA ASN A 209 -9.52 -5.41 6.11
C ASN A 209 -10.77 -4.59 5.67
N PRO A 210 -11.20 -4.64 4.39
CA PRO A 210 -12.28 -3.80 3.87
C PRO A 210 -13.67 -4.28 4.28
N ASP A 211 -14.64 -3.36 4.23
CA ASP A 211 -16.07 -3.71 4.25
C ASP A 211 -16.47 -4.50 2.99
N GLY A 212 -15.94 -4.12 1.86
CA GLY A 212 -16.15 -4.80 0.59
C GLY A 212 -15.47 -6.16 0.50
N SER A 213 -15.77 -6.88 -0.58
CA SER A 213 -15.19 -8.20 -0.86
C SER A 213 -14.05 -8.11 -1.87
N VAL A 214 -12.99 -8.86 -1.63
CA VAL A 214 -11.92 -9.13 -2.61
C VAL A 214 -12.34 -10.22 -3.58
N ILE A 215 -13.25 -11.10 -3.16
CA ILE A 215 -13.77 -12.21 -3.96
C ILE A 215 -15.10 -11.80 -4.60
N ASN A 216 -15.23 -12.02 -5.89
CA ASN A 216 -16.49 -11.84 -6.62
C ASN A 216 -17.47 -12.95 -6.20
N PRO A 217 -18.60 -12.61 -5.58
CA PRO A 217 -19.56 -13.61 -5.10
C PRO A 217 -20.22 -14.44 -6.22
N GLY A 218 -20.23 -13.92 -7.45
CA GLY A 218 -20.80 -14.62 -8.59
C GLY A 218 -19.86 -15.67 -9.20
N SER A 219 -18.53 -15.46 -9.11
CA SER A 219 -17.55 -16.38 -9.65
C SER A 219 -16.76 -17.14 -8.59
N GLY A 220 -16.83 -16.75 -7.32
CA GLY A 220 -16.03 -17.32 -6.23
C GLY A 220 -14.53 -17.05 -6.34
N ARG A 221 -14.10 -16.15 -7.22
CA ARG A 221 -12.69 -15.83 -7.52
C ARG A 221 -12.37 -14.37 -7.22
N PRO A 222 -11.11 -14.01 -6.96
CA PRO A 222 -10.72 -12.61 -6.83
C PRO A 222 -11.18 -11.77 -8.03
N TRP A 223 -11.61 -10.51 -7.78
CA TRP A 223 -12.06 -9.60 -8.84
C TRP A 223 -11.01 -9.39 -9.92
N GLU A 224 -9.76 -9.17 -9.53
CA GLU A 224 -8.63 -8.84 -10.41
C GLU A 224 -7.69 -10.03 -10.64
N ILE A 225 -8.23 -11.26 -10.65
CA ILE A 225 -7.42 -12.49 -10.87
C ILE A 225 -6.65 -12.45 -12.18
N GLY A 226 -7.11 -11.70 -13.18
CA GLY A 226 -6.45 -11.54 -14.47
C GLY A 226 -5.14 -10.73 -14.43
N LEU A 227 -4.80 -10.10 -13.31
CA LEU A 227 -3.53 -9.40 -13.11
C LEU A 227 -2.39 -10.33 -12.66
N GLU A 228 -2.63 -11.64 -12.56
CA GLU A 228 -1.63 -12.61 -12.17
C GLU A 228 -0.37 -12.53 -13.06
N VAL A 229 0.79 -12.45 -12.43
CA VAL A 229 2.08 -12.45 -13.10
C VAL A 229 2.83 -13.73 -12.75
N GLU A 230 3.32 -14.46 -13.78
CA GLU A 230 4.14 -15.66 -13.61
C GLU A 230 3.52 -16.75 -12.68
N GLY A 231 2.19 -16.82 -12.59
CA GLY A 231 1.51 -17.82 -11.76
C GLY A 231 1.64 -17.59 -10.24
N GLU A 232 1.87 -16.36 -9.82
CA GLU A 232 2.13 -15.97 -8.41
C GLU A 232 1.03 -16.34 -7.42
N PHE A 233 -0.22 -16.48 -7.88
CA PHE A 233 -1.35 -16.86 -7.02
C PHE A 233 -1.45 -18.38 -6.82
N GLY A 234 -0.66 -19.17 -7.53
CA GLY A 234 -0.54 -20.62 -7.37
C GLY A 234 -1.87 -21.36 -7.45
N GLU A 235 -2.01 -22.45 -6.72
CA GLU A 235 -3.22 -23.27 -6.72
C GLU A 235 -4.43 -22.52 -6.14
N GLN A 236 -4.23 -21.61 -5.19
CA GLN A 236 -5.34 -20.82 -4.63
C GLN A 236 -5.96 -19.90 -5.68
N GLY A 237 -5.18 -19.31 -6.59
CA GLY A 237 -5.68 -18.49 -7.69
C GLY A 237 -6.55 -19.24 -8.70
N LYS A 238 -6.44 -20.58 -8.76
CA LYS A 238 -7.24 -21.43 -9.65
C LYS A 238 -8.61 -21.78 -9.07
N ARG A 239 -8.79 -21.65 -7.74
CA ARG A 239 -10.01 -22.04 -7.05
C ARG A 239 -11.15 -21.05 -7.26
N ALA A 240 -12.37 -21.56 -7.24
CA ALA A 240 -13.61 -20.80 -7.12
C ALA A 240 -14.33 -21.30 -5.86
N VAL A 241 -14.57 -20.40 -4.90
CA VAL A 241 -15.06 -20.77 -3.58
C VAL A 241 -16.47 -20.22 -3.30
N LYS A 242 -17.23 -20.92 -2.47
CA LYS A 242 -18.50 -20.44 -1.96
C LYS A 242 -18.27 -19.54 -0.75
N LEU A 243 -18.57 -18.25 -0.89
CA LEU A 243 -18.44 -17.30 0.20
C LEU A 243 -19.49 -17.56 1.30
N PRO A 244 -19.10 -17.48 2.58
CA PRO A 244 -20.06 -17.46 3.67
C PRO A 244 -20.87 -16.14 3.63
N PRO A 245 -22.10 -16.14 4.20
CA PRO A 245 -22.86 -14.89 4.32
C PRO A 245 -22.06 -13.87 5.13
N LYS A 246 -22.15 -12.58 4.71
CA LYS A 246 -21.57 -11.51 5.49
C LYS A 246 -22.22 -11.49 6.87
N PRO A 247 -21.46 -11.38 7.98
CA PRO A 247 -22.04 -11.29 9.31
C PRO A 247 -23.11 -10.18 9.36
N ALA A 248 -24.24 -10.44 10.02
CA ALA A 248 -25.29 -9.43 10.19
C ALA A 248 -24.67 -8.17 10.81
N SER A 249 -25.05 -7.01 10.28
CA SER A 249 -24.46 -5.71 10.55
C SER A 249 -24.35 -5.41 12.06
N GLY A 250 -23.12 -5.46 12.56
CA GLY A 250 -22.69 -4.71 13.74
C GLY A 250 -22.12 -3.35 13.32
N PRO A 251 -21.67 -2.50 14.24
CA PRO A 251 -20.96 -1.28 13.88
C PRO A 251 -19.78 -1.63 12.97
N VAL A 252 -19.69 -0.94 11.84
CA VAL A 252 -18.77 -1.28 10.77
C VAL A 252 -17.34 -1.00 11.21
N LYS A 253 -16.43 -1.93 10.88
CA LYS A 253 -15.15 -2.10 11.57
C LYS A 253 -14.06 -2.47 10.55
N ASN A 254 -13.90 -1.64 9.51
CA ASN A 254 -13.12 -2.00 8.34
C ASN A 254 -12.13 -0.89 8.00
N THR A 255 -11.09 -1.22 7.29
CA THR A 255 -10.09 -0.27 6.80
C THR A 255 -9.02 -1.06 6.04
N THR A 256 -8.66 -0.63 4.85
CA THR A 256 -7.49 -1.17 4.15
C THR A 256 -6.38 -0.12 4.16
N ILE A 257 -5.23 -0.48 4.71
CA ILE A 257 -4.08 0.40 4.83
C ILE A 257 -2.86 -0.19 4.15
N GLY A 258 -2.07 0.64 3.47
CA GLY A 258 -0.92 0.14 2.74
C GLY A 258 0.15 1.17 2.42
N VAL A 259 1.25 0.65 1.92
CA VAL A 259 2.39 1.43 1.43
C VAL A 259 2.73 0.99 0.02
N VAL A 260 2.87 1.95 -0.88
CA VAL A 260 3.56 1.75 -2.17
C VAL A 260 4.96 2.30 -2.03
N ALA A 261 5.95 1.65 -2.62
CA ALA A 261 7.31 2.18 -2.65
C ALA A 261 7.90 2.09 -4.05
N THR A 262 8.85 2.99 -4.34
CA THR A 262 9.66 2.98 -5.55
C THR A 262 11.08 3.45 -5.27
N ASP A 263 12.03 2.99 -6.05
CA ASP A 263 13.41 3.48 -6.01
C ASP A 263 13.64 4.70 -6.93
N ALA A 264 12.58 5.21 -7.60
CA ALA A 264 12.64 6.40 -8.41
C ALA A 264 12.90 7.69 -7.59
N VAL A 265 13.56 8.66 -8.20
CA VAL A 265 13.67 10.02 -7.66
C VAL A 265 12.34 10.75 -7.89
N LEU A 266 11.62 11.00 -6.81
CA LEU A 266 10.34 11.72 -6.80
C LEU A 266 10.42 12.95 -5.90
N THR A 267 9.57 13.93 -6.18
CA THR A 267 9.22 15.01 -5.26
C THR A 267 8.01 14.61 -4.40
N THR A 268 7.77 15.29 -3.28
CA THR A 268 6.61 15.06 -2.41
C THR A 268 5.27 15.12 -3.17
N PRO A 269 4.98 16.13 -4.04
CA PRO A 269 3.76 16.12 -4.85
C PRO A 269 3.64 14.91 -5.78
N GLN A 270 4.77 14.43 -6.33
CA GLN A 270 4.78 13.24 -7.18
C GLN A 270 4.52 11.97 -6.38
N ALA A 271 5.13 11.82 -5.19
CA ALA A 271 4.85 10.71 -4.28
C ALA A 271 3.38 10.68 -3.86
N GLN A 272 2.78 11.85 -3.55
CA GLN A 272 1.35 11.96 -3.26
C GLN A 272 0.50 11.53 -4.47
N LYS A 273 0.87 11.93 -5.69
CA LYS A 273 0.16 11.51 -6.91
C LYS A 273 0.22 10.00 -7.13
N ILE A 274 1.35 9.35 -6.84
CA ILE A 274 1.47 7.90 -6.91
C ILE A 274 0.58 7.22 -5.86
N ALA A 275 0.52 7.73 -4.62
CA ALA A 275 -0.41 7.23 -3.60
C ALA A 275 -1.87 7.32 -4.07
N GLN A 276 -2.26 8.43 -4.72
CA GLN A 276 -3.59 8.61 -5.31
C GLN A 276 -3.89 7.57 -6.40
N MET A 277 -2.93 7.30 -7.31
CA MET A 277 -3.11 6.32 -8.38
C MET A 277 -3.15 4.89 -7.84
N ALA A 278 -2.43 4.58 -6.76
CA ALA A 278 -2.47 3.26 -6.11
C ALA A 278 -3.86 2.92 -5.56
N HIS A 279 -4.67 3.90 -5.15
CA HIS A 279 -6.07 3.68 -4.75
C HIS A 279 -6.94 3.12 -5.88
N ASP A 280 -6.60 3.39 -7.14
CA ASP A 280 -7.32 2.79 -8.28
C ASP A 280 -7.13 1.26 -8.29
N GLY A 281 -5.96 0.77 -7.86
CA GLY A 281 -5.71 -0.66 -7.63
C GLY A 281 -6.56 -1.23 -6.51
N MET A 282 -6.71 -0.50 -5.40
CA MET A 282 -7.60 -0.89 -4.31
C MET A 282 -9.06 -0.95 -4.79
N ALA A 283 -9.54 0.06 -5.50
CA ALA A 283 -10.91 0.11 -6.00
C ALA A 283 -11.23 -0.98 -7.04
N ARG A 284 -10.22 -1.45 -7.80
CA ARG A 284 -10.37 -2.59 -8.70
C ARG A 284 -10.50 -3.91 -7.93
N ALA A 285 -9.66 -4.13 -6.92
CA ALA A 285 -9.56 -5.40 -6.20
C ALA A 285 -10.55 -5.56 -5.03
N ILE A 286 -11.19 -4.47 -4.56
CA ILE A 286 -12.14 -4.46 -3.44
C ILE A 286 -13.45 -3.81 -3.89
N ARG A 287 -14.59 -4.50 -3.70
CA ARG A 287 -15.90 -3.98 -4.12
C ARG A 287 -16.96 -4.18 -3.03
N PRO A 288 -17.55 -3.07 -2.51
CA PRO A 288 -17.16 -1.67 -2.67
C PRO A 288 -15.88 -1.34 -1.90
N SER A 289 -15.18 -0.26 -2.28
CA SER A 289 -14.06 0.34 -1.55
C SER A 289 -14.41 1.76 -1.09
N HIS A 290 -13.61 2.30 -0.17
CA HIS A 290 -13.72 3.69 0.30
C HIS A 290 -15.11 4.04 0.84
N THR A 291 -15.74 3.11 1.55
CA THR A 291 -17.07 3.33 2.12
C THR A 291 -17.00 4.32 3.28
N MET A 292 -18.17 4.75 3.77
CA MET A 292 -18.27 5.61 4.97
C MET A 292 -17.67 4.98 6.23
N PHE A 293 -17.40 3.70 6.18
CA PHE A 293 -16.95 2.90 7.32
C PHE A 293 -15.49 2.47 7.21
N ASP A 294 -14.89 2.64 6.04
CA ASP A 294 -13.48 2.36 5.80
C ASP A 294 -12.61 3.56 6.16
N GLY A 295 -11.41 3.31 6.64
CA GLY A 295 -10.39 4.33 6.90
C GLY A 295 -9.23 4.23 5.90
N ASP A 296 -9.53 3.84 4.65
CA ASP A 296 -8.56 3.50 3.62
C ASP A 296 -7.50 4.58 3.43
N THR A 297 -6.25 4.21 3.67
CA THR A 297 -5.10 5.10 3.64
C THR A 297 -3.93 4.44 2.94
N LEU A 298 -3.35 5.11 1.94
CA LEU A 298 -2.15 4.67 1.24
C LEU A 298 -1.05 5.70 1.34
N PHE A 299 0.14 5.21 1.72
CA PHE A 299 1.38 5.98 1.67
C PHE A 299 2.17 5.62 0.41
N CYS A 300 2.96 6.57 -0.09
CA CYS A 300 3.97 6.31 -1.10
C CYS A 300 5.33 6.71 -0.56
N LEU A 301 6.34 5.83 -0.72
CA LEU A 301 7.73 6.07 -0.35
C LEU A 301 8.61 6.01 -1.59
N ALA A 302 9.42 7.05 -1.82
CA ALA A 302 10.42 7.09 -2.88
C ALA A 302 11.82 7.16 -2.28
N THR A 303 12.63 6.10 -2.48
CA THR A 303 13.98 6.03 -1.91
C THR A 303 15.03 6.80 -2.71
N CYS A 304 14.67 7.34 -3.86
CA CYS A 304 15.48 8.24 -4.69
C CYS A 304 16.85 7.65 -5.11
N LYS A 305 16.86 6.40 -5.59
CA LYS A 305 18.06 5.71 -6.07
C LYS A 305 18.23 5.78 -7.58
N LYS A 306 17.13 6.01 -8.34
CA LYS A 306 17.15 5.98 -9.81
C LYS A 306 16.44 7.21 -10.36
N GLU A 307 17.09 7.90 -11.28
CA GLU A 307 16.50 9.04 -11.99
C GLU A 307 15.34 8.59 -12.88
N LEU A 308 14.34 9.48 -13.01
CA LEU A 308 13.25 9.27 -13.94
C LEU A 308 13.73 9.42 -15.38
N PRO A 309 13.51 8.44 -16.26
CA PRO A 309 13.71 8.62 -17.69
C PRO A 309 12.92 9.81 -18.24
N GLU A 310 13.54 10.56 -19.12
CA GLU A 310 12.90 11.66 -19.83
C GLU A 310 12.44 11.19 -21.20
N THR A 311 11.18 11.40 -21.50
CA THR A 311 10.59 11.08 -22.80
C THR A 311 9.96 12.36 -23.35
N PRO A 312 10.33 12.80 -24.56
CA PRO A 312 9.63 13.92 -25.21
C PRO A 312 8.15 13.60 -25.31
N GLY A 313 7.31 14.48 -24.82
CA GLY A 313 5.87 14.27 -24.74
C GLY A 313 5.10 15.41 -25.41
N PHE A 314 3.77 15.28 -25.40
CA PHE A 314 2.83 16.27 -25.94
C PHE A 314 2.94 17.63 -25.24
N ILE A 315 3.34 17.67 -23.98
CA ILE A 315 3.60 18.89 -23.21
C ILE A 315 5.06 18.90 -22.74
N ALA A 316 5.58 20.09 -22.43
CA ALA A 316 6.95 20.27 -21.92
C ALA A 316 7.13 19.68 -20.49
N ALA A 317 6.83 18.39 -20.32
CA ALA A 317 6.95 17.64 -19.08
C ALA A 317 7.60 16.28 -19.34
N PRO A 318 8.92 16.21 -19.61
CA PRO A 318 9.60 15.01 -20.09
C PRO A 318 9.52 13.81 -19.15
N LYS A 319 9.30 14.05 -17.85
CA LYS A 319 9.16 12.98 -16.81
C LYS A 319 7.71 12.50 -16.61
N ALA A 320 6.71 13.11 -17.26
CA ALA A 320 5.29 12.76 -17.05
C ALA A 320 4.96 11.32 -17.45
N GLN A 321 5.56 10.82 -18.53
CA GLN A 321 5.36 9.45 -19.00
C GLN A 321 5.87 8.43 -17.97
N SER A 322 7.08 8.64 -17.42
CA SER A 322 7.64 7.78 -16.39
C SER A 322 6.81 7.80 -15.10
N LEU A 323 6.25 8.96 -14.72
CA LEU A 323 5.33 9.04 -13.58
C LEU A 323 4.04 8.26 -13.83
N ASN A 324 3.49 8.30 -15.06
CA ASN A 324 2.32 7.50 -15.43
C ASN A 324 2.62 6.00 -15.35
N GLU A 325 3.78 5.56 -15.81
CA GLU A 325 4.21 4.15 -15.74
C GLU A 325 4.36 3.68 -14.29
N ILE A 326 4.97 4.50 -13.42
CA ILE A 326 5.10 4.21 -11.98
C ILE A 326 3.71 4.15 -11.32
N GLY A 327 2.82 5.10 -11.62
CA GLY A 327 1.47 5.13 -11.04
C GLY A 327 0.62 3.95 -11.49
N HIS A 328 0.72 3.54 -12.75
CA HIS A 328 0.06 2.32 -13.26
C HIS A 328 0.59 1.07 -12.54
N ALA A 329 1.91 0.90 -12.47
CA ALA A 329 2.53 -0.21 -11.76
C ALA A 329 2.17 -0.22 -10.27
N ALA A 330 2.06 0.96 -9.62
CA ALA A 330 1.62 1.09 -8.24
C ALA A 330 0.19 0.57 -8.03
N ALA A 331 -0.73 0.89 -8.95
CA ALA A 331 -2.10 0.39 -8.91
C ALA A 331 -2.15 -1.14 -9.12
N ASP A 332 -1.37 -1.67 -10.05
CA ASP A 332 -1.32 -3.11 -10.31
C ASP A 332 -0.67 -3.88 -9.15
N CYS A 333 0.45 -3.39 -8.60
CA CYS A 333 1.06 -3.95 -7.39
C CYS A 333 0.09 -3.94 -6.21
N MET A 334 -0.69 -2.88 -6.02
CA MET A 334 -1.69 -2.78 -4.97
C MET A 334 -2.81 -3.82 -5.16
N SER A 335 -3.34 -3.98 -6.37
CA SER A 335 -4.36 -5.00 -6.66
C SER A 335 -3.85 -6.42 -6.40
N ARG A 336 -2.65 -6.73 -6.86
CA ARG A 336 -1.99 -8.05 -6.68
C ARG A 336 -1.69 -8.31 -5.20
N ALA A 337 -1.16 -7.31 -4.49
CA ALA A 337 -0.91 -7.39 -3.05
C ALA A 337 -2.20 -7.68 -2.25
N ILE A 338 -3.32 -7.05 -2.61
CA ILE A 338 -4.63 -7.31 -1.98
C ILE A 338 -5.04 -8.77 -2.17
N ILE A 339 -4.90 -9.31 -3.38
CA ILE A 339 -5.21 -10.72 -3.67
C ILE A 339 -4.29 -11.64 -2.85
N HIS A 340 -2.98 -11.38 -2.84
CA HIS A 340 -2.03 -12.13 -2.04
C HIS A 340 -2.39 -12.14 -0.54
N GLY A 341 -2.82 -10.99 0.02
CA GLY A 341 -3.22 -10.88 1.41
C GLY A 341 -4.34 -11.83 1.80
N VAL A 342 -5.32 -12.01 0.90
CA VAL A 342 -6.48 -12.90 1.13
C VAL A 342 -6.13 -14.36 0.83
N LEU A 343 -5.47 -14.65 -0.29
CA LEU A 343 -5.16 -16.02 -0.71
C LEU A 343 -4.15 -16.72 0.22
N ASN A 344 -3.23 -15.97 0.84
CA ASN A 344 -2.22 -16.49 1.77
C ASN A 344 -2.65 -16.44 3.24
N ALA A 345 -3.86 -15.95 3.54
CA ALA A 345 -4.39 -15.96 4.90
C ALA A 345 -4.68 -17.39 5.35
N ARG A 346 -4.55 -17.64 6.66
CA ARG A 346 -5.03 -18.84 7.34
C ARG A 346 -6.15 -18.47 8.29
N SER A 347 -7.07 -19.38 8.53
CA SER A 347 -8.16 -19.20 9.50
C SER A 347 -7.60 -18.87 10.89
N LEU A 348 -8.17 -17.86 11.53
CA LEU A 348 -7.73 -17.37 12.84
C LEU A 348 -8.91 -16.75 13.58
N ALA A 349 -9.01 -17.00 14.89
CA ALA A 349 -10.01 -16.37 15.77
C ALA A 349 -11.44 -16.43 15.23
N GLY A 350 -11.85 -17.57 14.68
CA GLY A 350 -13.19 -17.79 14.12
C GLY A 350 -13.43 -17.18 12.73
N MET A 351 -12.44 -16.49 12.15
CA MET A 351 -12.49 -15.99 10.77
C MET A 351 -11.97 -17.07 9.82
N THR A 352 -12.81 -17.50 8.86
CA THR A 352 -12.45 -18.55 7.88
C THR A 352 -11.64 -17.95 6.73
N ALA A 353 -10.49 -18.53 6.41
CA ALA A 353 -9.65 -18.12 5.30
C ALA A 353 -10.13 -18.70 3.96
N PHE A 354 -9.72 -18.06 2.86
CA PHE A 354 -10.04 -18.49 1.50
C PHE A 354 -9.67 -19.98 1.27
N CYS A 355 -8.51 -20.41 1.74
CA CYS A 355 -8.01 -21.78 1.57
C CYS A 355 -8.88 -22.84 2.25
N ASP A 356 -9.65 -22.48 3.27
CA ASP A 356 -10.49 -23.39 4.06
C ASP A 356 -11.96 -23.37 3.62
N LEU A 357 -12.32 -22.57 2.61
CA LEU A 357 -13.67 -22.55 2.06
C LEU A 357 -13.92 -23.73 1.13
N ALA A 358 -15.19 -24.11 1.03
CA ALA A 358 -15.64 -25.10 0.04
C ALA A 358 -15.58 -24.50 -1.38
N ASP A 359 -15.19 -25.32 -2.34
CA ASP A 359 -15.25 -24.96 -3.75
C ASP A 359 -16.73 -24.83 -4.23
N LEU A 360 -16.94 -24.01 -5.29
CA LEU A 360 -18.23 -23.84 -5.94
C LEU A 360 -18.66 -25.09 -6.71
#